data_f6c70b24f5eafcc7370e6db398935e30
#
_entry.id   f6c70b24f5eafcc7370e6db398935e30
#
_cell.length_a   1.000
_cell.length_b   1.000
_cell.length_c   1.000
_cell.angle_alpha   90.00
_cell.angle_beta   90.00
_cell.angle_gamma   90.00
#
_symmetry.space_group_name_H-M   'P 1'
#
loop_
_entity.id
_entity.type
_entity.pdbx_description
1 polymer ?
#
loop_
_entity_poly.entity_id
_entity_poly.type
_entity_poly.pdbx_seq_one_letter_code
_entity_poly.pdbx_strand_id
1 'polypeptide(L)'
;MSTLYLIRHGEPEFPGGLRLCLGRTDLPLSILGRLQAALAAAGLRGRVSAVYSSPLKRAAETAGVFEMPVETLPGLAEQDAGEWDGLSFEEIRAGWPELYARRGEQPYLPMPGAEPEEAVVKRFADAVEYVRRSGADAALVSHAGAIRLYMKALGLRAEKLPYGAYAVLDGRMQAVCVRPHPELDDGVCLALLRAARLPEKVIRHCAAVADAAGELALQAGMDAAPIRSAAYLHDIARLQPEHPQTGSAWLEALGYPEAAELIRRHHDHDGAELDAAGIVCLADKLVLGDRRCTIKERFDASAAKCRTPEQREIHALRRESAERLARLAEKRGIRYEKTS
;
A
#
# COMPACT_ATOMS: atom_id res chain seq x y z
N MET A 1 -19.06 18.66 -16.77
CA MET A 1 -19.28 17.20 -16.70
C MET A 1 -18.42 16.67 -15.56
N SER A 2 -18.98 15.78 -14.74
CA SER A 2 -18.27 15.18 -13.60
C SER A 2 -17.17 14.21 -14.07
N THR A 3 -16.09 14.16 -13.31
CA THR A 3 -15.00 13.20 -13.52
C THR A 3 -15.26 11.94 -12.70
N LEU A 4 -15.17 10.77 -13.33
CA LEU A 4 -15.33 9.49 -12.67
C LEU A 4 -14.00 8.73 -12.64
N TYR A 5 -13.64 8.22 -11.50
CA TYR A 5 -12.44 7.42 -11.27
C TYR A 5 -12.86 5.96 -11.05
N LEU A 6 -12.66 5.12 -12.08
CA LEU A 6 -12.94 3.69 -12.01
C LEU A 6 -11.75 2.99 -11.36
N ILE A 7 -11.86 2.63 -10.10
CA ILE A 7 -10.76 2.10 -9.29
C ILE A 7 -10.87 0.58 -9.24
N ARG A 8 -9.77 -0.11 -9.60
CA ARG A 8 -9.66 -1.53 -9.26
C ARG A 8 -9.36 -1.66 -7.77
N HIS A 9 -10.08 -2.51 -7.06
CA HIS A 9 -9.80 -2.85 -5.66
C HIS A 9 -8.33 -3.23 -5.42
N GLY A 10 -7.84 -3.09 -4.18
CA GLY A 10 -6.52 -3.56 -3.75
C GLY A 10 -6.38 -5.09 -3.83
N GLU A 11 -5.17 -5.59 -3.66
CA GLU A 11 -4.88 -7.03 -3.73
C GLU A 11 -5.71 -7.83 -2.71
N PRO A 12 -6.43 -8.90 -3.12
CA PRO A 12 -7.12 -9.79 -2.19
C PRO A 12 -6.15 -10.62 -1.36
N GLU A 13 -6.58 -11.04 -0.17
CA GLU A 13 -5.87 -12.01 0.64
C GLU A 13 -6.14 -13.43 0.13
N PHE A 14 -5.24 -13.93 -0.70
CA PHE A 14 -5.36 -15.26 -1.27
C PHE A 14 -4.99 -16.35 -0.26
N PRO A 15 -5.84 -17.37 -0.04
CA PRO A 15 -5.55 -18.49 0.84
C PRO A 15 -4.23 -19.18 0.47
N GLY A 16 -3.31 -19.30 1.43
CA GLY A 16 -1.99 -19.89 1.18
C GLY A 16 -1.14 -19.18 0.13
N GLY A 17 -1.48 -17.94 -0.23
CA GLY A 17 -0.79 -17.18 -1.28
C GLY A 17 -1.12 -17.64 -2.71
N LEU A 18 -2.02 -18.61 -2.89
CA LEU A 18 -2.38 -19.17 -4.19
C LEU A 18 -3.37 -18.23 -4.91
N ARG A 19 -2.95 -17.69 -6.06
CA ARG A 19 -3.81 -16.84 -6.89
C ARG A 19 -4.97 -17.60 -7.49
N LEU A 20 -6.19 -17.10 -7.26
CA LEU A 20 -7.44 -17.66 -7.74
C LEU A 20 -8.07 -16.77 -8.81
N CYS A 21 -8.88 -17.37 -9.68
CA CYS A 21 -9.82 -16.65 -10.52
C CYS A 21 -10.97 -16.15 -9.62
N LEU A 22 -11.16 -14.87 -9.55
CA LEU A 22 -12.16 -14.26 -8.66
C LEU A 22 -13.25 -13.58 -9.47
N GLY A 23 -14.40 -14.20 -9.52
CA GLY A 23 -15.65 -13.60 -9.92
C GLY A 23 -16.42 -13.12 -8.70
N ARG A 24 -17.33 -13.97 -8.21
CA ARG A 24 -18.18 -13.71 -7.02
C ARG A 24 -17.55 -14.20 -5.72
N THR A 25 -16.52 -15.06 -5.78
CA THR A 25 -15.76 -15.47 -4.59
C THR A 25 -15.28 -14.24 -3.84
N ASP A 26 -15.65 -14.15 -2.55
CA ASP A 26 -15.60 -12.89 -1.80
C ASP A 26 -14.47 -12.90 -0.75
N LEU A 27 -13.26 -12.58 -1.18
CA LEU A 27 -12.06 -12.46 -0.35
C LEU A 27 -11.87 -11.02 0.16
N PRO A 28 -11.37 -10.82 1.40
CA PRO A 28 -10.95 -9.52 1.91
C PRO A 28 -9.65 -9.05 1.25
N LEU A 29 -9.22 -7.83 1.57
CA LEU A 29 -7.91 -7.32 1.16
C LEU A 29 -6.76 -7.95 1.95
N SER A 30 -5.65 -8.24 1.28
CA SER A 30 -4.35 -8.46 1.92
C SER A 30 -3.84 -7.16 2.59
N ILE A 31 -2.77 -7.25 3.38
CA ILE A 31 -2.14 -6.03 3.90
C ILE A 31 -1.66 -5.15 2.76
N LEU A 32 -0.97 -5.73 1.77
CA LEU A 32 -0.52 -4.98 0.59
C LEU A 32 -1.71 -4.36 -0.16
N GLY A 33 -2.83 -5.08 -0.27
CA GLY A 33 -4.06 -4.55 -0.87
C GLY A 33 -4.62 -3.33 -0.14
N ARG A 34 -4.56 -3.32 1.18
CA ARG A 34 -4.95 -2.14 1.98
C ARG A 34 -4.02 -0.95 1.77
N LEU A 35 -2.71 -1.20 1.67
CA LEU A 35 -1.74 -0.15 1.35
C LEU A 35 -1.97 0.44 -0.05
N GLN A 36 -2.26 -0.40 -1.05
CA GLN A 36 -2.63 0.04 -2.40
C GLN A 36 -3.90 0.89 -2.38
N ALA A 37 -4.92 0.50 -1.59
CA ALA A 37 -6.14 1.26 -1.42
C ALA A 37 -5.87 2.64 -0.78
N ALA A 38 -5.01 2.70 0.25
CA ALA A 38 -4.61 3.96 0.89
C ALA A 38 -3.92 4.91 -0.08
N LEU A 39 -3.03 4.41 -0.96
CA LEU A 39 -2.41 5.22 -2.00
C LEU A 39 -3.43 5.73 -3.03
N ALA A 40 -4.42 4.90 -3.41
CA ALA A 40 -5.50 5.34 -4.30
C ALA A 40 -6.30 6.49 -3.69
N ALA A 41 -6.68 6.36 -2.43
CA ALA A 41 -7.41 7.40 -1.70
C ALA A 41 -6.58 8.68 -1.55
N ALA A 42 -5.28 8.55 -1.21
CA ALA A 42 -4.37 9.69 -1.10
C ALA A 42 -4.20 10.43 -2.44
N GLY A 43 -4.02 9.70 -3.54
CA GLY A 43 -3.89 10.27 -4.88
C GLY A 43 -5.16 10.96 -5.41
N LEU A 44 -6.32 10.66 -4.81
CA LEU A 44 -7.62 11.25 -5.17
C LEU A 44 -8.14 12.24 -4.11
N ARG A 45 -7.36 12.52 -3.06
CA ARG A 45 -7.74 13.48 -2.01
C ARG A 45 -8.07 14.85 -2.61
N GLY A 46 -9.26 15.38 -2.29
CA GLY A 46 -9.75 16.66 -2.81
C GLY A 46 -10.20 16.63 -4.28
N ARG A 47 -10.11 15.47 -4.96
CA ARG A 47 -10.56 15.30 -6.34
C ARG A 47 -11.92 14.62 -6.44
N VAL A 48 -12.36 13.93 -5.40
CA VAL A 48 -13.65 13.24 -5.35
C VAL A 48 -14.49 13.79 -4.22
N SER A 49 -15.78 13.88 -4.45
CA SER A 49 -16.80 14.32 -3.48
C SER A 49 -17.82 13.21 -3.15
N ALA A 50 -17.74 12.06 -3.84
CA ALA A 50 -18.58 10.89 -3.59
C ALA A 50 -17.80 9.59 -3.83
N VAL A 51 -18.15 8.53 -3.10
CA VAL A 51 -17.53 7.21 -3.21
C VAL A 51 -18.61 6.14 -3.36
N TYR A 52 -18.46 5.33 -4.39
CA TYR A 52 -19.32 4.20 -4.69
C TYR A 52 -18.53 2.91 -4.74
N SER A 53 -19.12 1.79 -4.35
CA SER A 53 -18.42 0.52 -4.31
C SER A 53 -19.26 -0.65 -4.82
N SER A 54 -18.57 -1.61 -5.44
CA SER A 54 -19.07 -2.97 -5.56
C SER A 54 -19.41 -3.56 -4.17
N PRO A 55 -20.40 -4.46 -4.06
CA PRO A 55 -20.74 -5.12 -2.79
C PRO A 55 -19.68 -6.11 -2.29
N LEU A 56 -18.70 -6.52 -3.12
CA LEU A 56 -17.70 -7.51 -2.75
C LEU A 56 -16.67 -6.91 -1.76
N LYS A 57 -16.31 -7.68 -0.73
CA LYS A 57 -15.47 -7.23 0.41
C LYS A 57 -14.21 -6.49 -0.01
N ARG A 58 -13.45 -7.05 -0.97
CA ARG A 58 -12.22 -6.42 -1.48
C ARG A 58 -12.44 -5.01 -2.05
N ALA A 59 -13.59 -4.77 -2.67
CA ALA A 59 -13.94 -3.45 -3.18
C ALA A 59 -14.49 -2.55 -2.06
N ALA A 60 -15.34 -3.07 -1.20
CA ALA A 60 -15.89 -2.34 -0.05
C ALA A 60 -14.77 -1.90 0.91
N GLU A 61 -13.81 -2.78 1.22
CA GLU A 61 -12.63 -2.43 2.03
C GLU A 61 -11.74 -1.38 1.34
N THR A 62 -11.59 -1.45 0.01
CA THR A 62 -10.87 -0.42 -0.76
C THR A 62 -11.58 0.93 -0.69
N ALA A 63 -12.90 0.96 -0.82
CA ALA A 63 -13.69 2.19 -0.73
C ALA A 63 -13.67 2.77 0.69
N GLY A 64 -13.67 1.92 1.71
CA GLY A 64 -13.69 2.34 3.11
C GLY A 64 -12.48 3.19 3.54
N VAL A 65 -11.35 3.12 2.82
CA VAL A 65 -10.16 3.93 3.15
C VAL A 65 -10.28 5.41 2.73
N PHE A 66 -11.31 5.76 1.97
CA PHE A 66 -11.57 7.17 1.59
C PHE A 66 -12.11 8.04 2.73
N GLU A 67 -12.47 7.42 3.87
CA GLU A 67 -13.03 8.11 5.05
C GLU A 67 -14.26 8.99 4.70
N MET A 68 -15.06 8.55 3.73
CA MET A 68 -16.26 9.18 3.23
C MET A 68 -17.44 8.18 3.27
N PRO A 69 -18.68 8.66 3.29
CA PRO A 69 -19.84 7.77 3.09
C PRO A 69 -19.70 6.98 1.77
N VAL A 70 -19.88 5.67 1.84
CA VAL A 70 -19.77 4.77 0.68
C VAL A 70 -21.16 4.24 0.34
N GLU A 71 -21.60 4.48 -0.89
CA GLU A 71 -22.82 3.87 -1.43
C GLU A 71 -22.48 2.60 -2.20
N THR A 72 -23.16 1.51 -1.87
CA THR A 72 -22.95 0.21 -2.54
C THR A 72 -23.85 0.08 -3.76
N LEU A 73 -23.24 -0.14 -4.92
CA LEU A 73 -23.94 -0.35 -6.18
C LEU A 73 -23.68 -1.78 -6.70
N PRO A 74 -24.71 -2.66 -6.73
CA PRO A 74 -24.56 -4.03 -7.26
C PRO A 74 -24.05 -4.08 -8.69
N GLY A 75 -24.34 -3.07 -9.50
CA GLY A 75 -23.87 -2.94 -10.88
C GLY A 75 -22.35 -2.88 -11.02
N LEU A 76 -21.61 -2.48 -9.97
CA LEU A 76 -20.14 -2.41 -9.95
C LEU A 76 -19.47 -3.76 -9.60
N ALA A 77 -20.24 -4.84 -9.36
CA ALA A 77 -19.66 -6.15 -9.02
C ALA A 77 -18.82 -6.73 -10.18
N GLU A 78 -17.90 -7.63 -9.85
CA GLU A 78 -17.10 -8.34 -10.86
C GLU A 78 -18.01 -9.23 -11.73
N GLN A 79 -17.56 -9.57 -12.92
CA GLN A 79 -18.16 -10.60 -13.72
C GLN A 79 -18.22 -11.92 -12.93
N ASP A 80 -19.37 -12.57 -12.90
CA ASP A 80 -19.42 -13.96 -12.44
C ASP A 80 -18.56 -14.82 -13.36
N ALA A 81 -17.58 -15.51 -12.78
CA ALA A 81 -16.61 -16.31 -13.55
C ALA A 81 -17.13 -17.74 -13.82
N GLY A 82 -18.36 -18.04 -13.38
CA GLY A 82 -19.00 -19.35 -13.57
C GLY A 82 -18.17 -20.49 -12.97
N GLU A 83 -17.90 -21.52 -13.77
CA GLU A 83 -17.17 -22.70 -13.30
C GLU A 83 -15.70 -22.41 -12.92
N TRP A 84 -15.14 -21.26 -13.31
CA TRP A 84 -13.79 -20.86 -12.95
C TRP A 84 -13.71 -20.09 -11.62
N ASP A 85 -14.84 -19.68 -11.05
CA ASP A 85 -14.85 -18.86 -9.84
C ASP A 85 -14.28 -19.63 -8.64
N GLY A 86 -13.27 -19.05 -8.01
CA GLY A 86 -12.60 -19.64 -6.85
C GLY A 86 -11.53 -20.69 -7.18
N LEU A 87 -11.34 -21.07 -8.45
CA LEU A 87 -10.30 -22.03 -8.86
C LEU A 87 -8.95 -21.33 -9.03
N SER A 88 -7.88 -22.07 -8.76
CA SER A 88 -6.52 -21.66 -9.12
C SER A 88 -6.32 -21.69 -10.63
N PHE A 89 -5.38 -20.90 -11.13
CA PHE A 89 -5.06 -20.93 -12.57
C PHE A 89 -4.47 -22.29 -13.03
N GLU A 90 -3.93 -23.08 -12.11
CA GLU A 90 -3.46 -24.43 -12.39
C GLU A 90 -4.63 -25.41 -12.58
N GLU A 91 -5.64 -25.36 -11.70
CA GLU A 91 -6.87 -26.15 -11.84
C GLU A 91 -7.64 -25.79 -13.10
N ILE A 92 -7.76 -24.48 -13.43
CA ILE A 92 -8.38 -24.02 -14.66
C ILE A 92 -7.62 -24.55 -15.89
N ARG A 93 -6.31 -24.49 -15.90
CA ARG A 93 -5.47 -25.01 -16.99
C ARG A 93 -5.61 -26.52 -17.15
N ALA A 94 -5.73 -27.25 -16.04
CA ALA A 94 -5.92 -28.70 -16.06
C ALA A 94 -7.34 -29.11 -16.56
N GLY A 95 -8.38 -28.37 -16.08
CA GLY A 95 -9.77 -28.68 -16.44
C GLY A 95 -10.18 -28.19 -17.83
N TRP A 96 -9.62 -27.08 -18.32
CA TRP A 96 -9.98 -26.49 -19.64
C TRP A 96 -8.73 -26.04 -20.41
N PRO A 97 -7.81 -26.96 -20.78
CA PRO A 97 -6.51 -26.59 -21.33
C PRO A 97 -6.60 -25.78 -22.63
N GLU A 98 -7.48 -26.17 -23.55
CA GLU A 98 -7.65 -25.47 -24.83
C GLU A 98 -8.27 -24.08 -24.66
N LEU A 99 -9.31 -23.98 -23.85
CA LEU A 99 -9.96 -22.68 -23.58
C LEU A 99 -9.01 -21.75 -22.83
N TYR A 100 -8.27 -22.28 -21.87
CA TYR A 100 -7.27 -21.50 -21.12
C TYR A 100 -6.20 -20.92 -22.04
N ALA A 101 -5.64 -21.73 -22.95
CA ALA A 101 -4.67 -21.29 -23.95
C ALA A 101 -5.25 -20.20 -24.87
N ARG A 102 -6.44 -20.45 -25.44
CA ARG A 102 -7.13 -19.49 -26.31
C ARG A 102 -7.44 -18.17 -25.62
N ARG A 103 -7.82 -18.17 -24.34
CA ARG A 103 -8.04 -16.93 -23.57
C ARG A 103 -6.75 -16.15 -23.31
N GLY A 104 -5.58 -16.78 -23.34
CA GLY A 104 -4.30 -16.08 -23.32
C GLY A 104 -4.15 -15.12 -24.50
N GLU A 105 -4.65 -15.51 -25.69
CA GLU A 105 -4.62 -14.70 -26.91
C GLU A 105 -5.88 -13.83 -27.06
N GLN A 106 -7.03 -14.36 -26.65
CA GLN A 106 -8.35 -13.73 -26.77
C GLN A 106 -9.02 -13.63 -25.39
N PRO A 107 -8.64 -12.66 -24.55
CA PRO A 107 -9.03 -12.60 -23.14
C PRO A 107 -10.53 -12.38 -22.90
N TYR A 108 -11.31 -12.13 -23.95
CA TYR A 108 -12.75 -11.94 -23.90
C TYR A 108 -13.57 -13.19 -24.27
N LEU A 109 -12.92 -14.32 -24.59
CA LEU A 109 -13.66 -15.56 -24.79
C LEU A 109 -14.46 -15.92 -23.53
N PRO A 110 -15.73 -16.34 -23.65
CA PRO A 110 -16.58 -16.68 -22.50
C PRO A 110 -15.94 -17.79 -21.65
N MET A 111 -16.07 -17.68 -20.34
CA MET A 111 -15.78 -18.77 -19.42
C MET A 111 -17.05 -19.63 -19.27
N PRO A 112 -16.92 -20.96 -19.01
CA PRO A 112 -18.07 -21.84 -18.84
C PRO A 112 -18.97 -21.34 -17.68
N GLY A 113 -20.26 -21.20 -17.96
CA GLY A 113 -21.25 -20.75 -16.97
C GLY A 113 -21.10 -19.29 -16.49
N ALA A 114 -20.20 -18.51 -17.09
CA ALA A 114 -19.97 -17.13 -16.67
C ALA A 114 -21.12 -16.20 -17.07
N GLU A 115 -21.21 -15.06 -16.34
CA GLU A 115 -22.11 -13.96 -16.70
C GLU A 115 -21.76 -13.43 -18.11
N PRO A 116 -22.75 -13.30 -19.02
CA PRO A 116 -22.51 -12.74 -20.34
C PRO A 116 -21.93 -11.32 -20.29
N GLU A 117 -21.00 -11.02 -21.23
CA GLU A 117 -20.35 -9.70 -21.29
C GLU A 117 -21.37 -8.56 -21.38
N GLU A 118 -22.42 -8.74 -22.18
CA GLU A 118 -23.48 -7.73 -22.38
C GLU A 118 -24.24 -7.44 -21.08
N ALA A 119 -24.45 -8.46 -20.25
CA ALA A 119 -25.10 -8.28 -18.94
C ALA A 119 -24.19 -7.47 -17.98
N VAL A 120 -22.89 -7.78 -17.95
CA VAL A 120 -21.90 -7.01 -17.18
C VAL A 120 -21.87 -5.56 -17.64
N VAL A 121 -21.74 -5.33 -18.94
CA VAL A 121 -21.70 -3.98 -19.53
C VAL A 121 -22.95 -3.20 -19.20
N LYS A 122 -24.13 -3.82 -19.37
CA LYS A 122 -25.41 -3.17 -19.08
C LYS A 122 -25.50 -2.71 -17.63
N ARG A 123 -25.30 -3.62 -16.65
CA ARG A 123 -25.41 -3.26 -15.22
C ARG A 123 -24.37 -2.25 -14.77
N PHE A 124 -23.15 -2.31 -15.37
CA PHE A 124 -22.08 -1.36 -15.08
C PHE A 124 -22.41 0.03 -15.65
N ALA A 125 -22.93 0.09 -16.88
CA ALA A 125 -23.38 1.33 -17.50
C ALA A 125 -24.53 1.98 -16.72
N ASP A 126 -25.52 1.19 -16.28
CA ASP A 126 -26.64 1.67 -15.43
C ASP A 126 -26.10 2.28 -14.12
N ALA A 127 -25.10 1.66 -13.48
CA ALA A 127 -24.45 2.18 -12.27
C ALA A 127 -23.69 3.47 -12.54
N VAL A 128 -22.92 3.54 -13.64
CA VAL A 128 -22.17 4.76 -14.02
C VAL A 128 -23.13 5.91 -14.33
N GLU A 129 -24.23 5.64 -15.03
CA GLU A 129 -25.26 6.65 -15.34
C GLU A 129 -25.95 7.16 -14.07
N TYR A 130 -26.23 6.26 -13.12
CA TYR A 130 -26.75 6.65 -11.81
C TYR A 130 -25.82 7.64 -11.10
N VAL A 131 -24.53 7.33 -11.06
CA VAL A 131 -23.52 8.20 -10.44
C VAL A 131 -23.40 9.54 -11.19
N ARG A 132 -23.42 9.53 -12.53
CA ARG A 132 -23.34 10.76 -13.34
C ARG A 132 -24.47 11.74 -13.07
N ARG A 133 -25.67 11.24 -12.73
CA ARG A 133 -26.82 12.09 -12.39
C ARG A 133 -26.63 12.89 -11.11
N SER A 134 -25.75 12.45 -10.20
CA SER A 134 -25.40 13.22 -9.01
C SER A 134 -24.61 14.49 -9.32
N GLY A 135 -23.95 14.57 -10.49
CA GLY A 135 -23.06 15.66 -10.87
C GLY A 135 -21.73 15.71 -10.11
N ALA A 136 -21.49 14.78 -9.20
CA ALA A 136 -20.30 14.72 -8.37
C ALA A 136 -19.09 14.14 -9.11
N ASP A 137 -17.89 14.65 -8.82
CA ASP A 137 -16.65 13.94 -9.12
C ASP A 137 -16.56 12.75 -8.17
N ALA A 138 -16.48 11.53 -8.69
CA ALA A 138 -16.70 10.34 -7.90
C ALA A 138 -15.67 9.23 -8.12
N ALA A 139 -15.35 8.52 -7.03
CA ALA A 139 -14.62 7.26 -7.04
C ALA A 139 -15.59 6.08 -7.11
N LEU A 140 -15.45 5.20 -8.10
CA LEU A 140 -16.22 3.98 -8.28
C LEU A 140 -15.28 2.80 -8.11
N VAL A 141 -15.34 2.14 -6.97
CA VAL A 141 -14.47 0.99 -6.66
C VAL A 141 -15.11 -0.29 -7.19
N SER A 142 -14.41 -0.94 -8.11
CA SER A 142 -14.87 -2.11 -8.83
C SER A 142 -13.70 -3.07 -9.10
N HIS A 143 -13.77 -3.84 -10.20
CA HIS A 143 -12.92 -4.99 -10.49
C HIS A 143 -12.36 -4.90 -11.90
N ALA A 144 -11.24 -5.59 -12.12
CA ALA A 144 -10.51 -5.51 -13.39
C ALA A 144 -11.33 -6.01 -14.59
N GLY A 145 -12.08 -7.09 -14.42
CA GLY A 145 -12.91 -7.67 -15.49
C GLY A 145 -14.05 -6.74 -15.87
N ALA A 146 -14.85 -6.32 -14.89
CA ALA A 146 -16.01 -5.44 -15.11
C ALA A 146 -15.60 -4.08 -15.69
N ILE A 147 -14.54 -3.43 -15.14
CA ILE A 147 -14.03 -2.15 -15.68
C ILE A 147 -13.57 -2.33 -17.13
N ARG A 148 -12.82 -3.40 -17.43
CA ARG A 148 -12.29 -3.67 -18.76
C ARG A 148 -13.39 -3.89 -19.78
N LEU A 149 -14.44 -4.65 -19.43
CA LEU A 149 -15.59 -4.90 -20.32
C LEU A 149 -16.36 -3.60 -20.60
N TYR A 150 -16.58 -2.79 -19.58
CA TYR A 150 -17.23 -1.50 -19.74
C TYR A 150 -16.42 -0.54 -20.63
N MET A 151 -15.09 -0.44 -20.41
CA MET A 151 -14.21 0.38 -21.25
C MET A 151 -14.17 -0.10 -22.71
N LYS A 152 -14.12 -1.43 -22.94
CA LYS A 152 -14.24 -2.03 -24.28
C LYS A 152 -15.54 -1.61 -24.97
N ALA A 153 -16.66 -1.63 -24.26
CA ALA A 153 -17.97 -1.24 -24.81
C ALA A 153 -18.03 0.26 -25.18
N LEU A 154 -17.23 1.11 -24.52
CA LEU A 154 -17.06 2.52 -24.86
C LEU A 154 -16.09 2.75 -26.03
N GLY A 155 -15.51 1.70 -26.62
CA GLY A 155 -14.48 1.82 -27.66
C GLY A 155 -13.13 2.30 -27.14
N LEU A 156 -12.89 2.27 -25.82
CA LEU A 156 -11.67 2.70 -25.18
C LEU A 156 -10.67 1.53 -25.08
N ARG A 157 -9.36 1.85 -25.18
CA ARG A 157 -8.33 0.84 -24.95
C ARG A 157 -8.33 0.46 -23.48
N ALA A 158 -8.69 -0.79 -23.19
CA ALA A 158 -8.74 -1.32 -21.84
C ALA A 158 -7.40 -1.99 -21.49
N GLU A 159 -6.47 -1.26 -20.92
CA GLU A 159 -5.27 -1.85 -20.34
C GLU A 159 -5.61 -2.61 -19.05
N LYS A 160 -4.76 -3.60 -18.69
CA LYS A 160 -4.94 -4.32 -17.43
C LYS A 160 -4.63 -3.39 -16.27
N LEU A 161 -5.67 -2.92 -15.57
CA LEU A 161 -5.51 -2.12 -14.36
C LEU A 161 -4.80 -2.92 -13.26
N PRO A 162 -3.65 -2.47 -12.73
CA PRO A 162 -3.05 -3.03 -11.51
C PRO A 162 -3.99 -2.88 -10.31
N TYR A 163 -3.75 -3.60 -9.23
CA TYR A 163 -4.48 -3.40 -7.98
C TYR A 163 -4.27 -1.96 -7.45
N GLY A 164 -5.34 -1.33 -6.99
CA GLY A 164 -5.34 0.06 -6.52
C GLY A 164 -5.18 1.12 -7.62
N ALA A 165 -4.98 0.73 -8.88
CA ALA A 165 -4.96 1.67 -10.00
C ALA A 165 -6.38 2.07 -10.41
N TYR A 166 -6.49 3.20 -11.11
CA TYR A 166 -7.76 3.68 -11.60
C TYR A 166 -7.68 4.19 -13.05
N ALA A 167 -8.82 4.12 -13.73
CA ALA A 167 -9.03 4.79 -15.01
C ALA A 167 -9.85 6.05 -14.78
N VAL A 168 -9.49 7.14 -15.46
CA VAL A 168 -10.22 8.42 -15.39
C VAL A 168 -11.16 8.52 -16.58
N LEU A 169 -12.44 8.70 -16.31
CA LEU A 169 -13.46 9.00 -17.31
C LEU A 169 -13.88 10.46 -17.14
N ASP A 170 -13.31 11.32 -17.95
CA ASP A 170 -13.74 12.70 -18.09
C ASP A 170 -14.83 12.85 -19.18
N GLY A 171 -15.35 14.06 -19.35
CA GLY A 171 -16.34 14.36 -20.40
C GLY A 171 -15.87 14.14 -21.83
N ARG A 172 -14.59 13.88 -22.05
CA ARG A 172 -13.97 13.59 -23.37
C ARG A 172 -13.90 12.11 -23.67
N MET A 173 -14.41 11.25 -22.74
CA MET A 173 -14.38 9.79 -22.88
C MET A 173 -12.95 9.24 -23.11
N GLN A 174 -11.96 9.84 -22.49
CA GLN A 174 -10.60 9.33 -22.49
C GLN A 174 -10.38 8.50 -21.23
N ALA A 175 -9.88 7.28 -21.38
CA ALA A 175 -9.45 6.46 -20.25
C ALA A 175 -7.94 6.48 -20.16
N VAL A 176 -7.42 7.13 -19.12
CA VAL A 176 -6.00 7.05 -18.77
C VAL A 176 -5.88 6.16 -17.54
N CYS A 177 -5.11 5.09 -17.68
CA CYS A 177 -4.77 4.25 -16.52
C CYS A 177 -3.72 4.97 -15.67
N VAL A 178 -4.06 5.26 -14.42
CA VAL A 178 -3.18 5.91 -13.46
C VAL A 178 -2.86 4.92 -12.34
N ARG A 179 -1.57 4.66 -12.12
CA ARG A 179 -1.08 4.04 -10.90
C ARG A 179 -0.86 5.16 -9.89
N PRO A 180 -1.59 5.20 -8.76
CA PRO A 180 -1.38 6.23 -7.75
C PRO A 180 0.05 6.16 -7.21
N HIS A 181 0.73 7.29 -7.23
CA HIS A 181 2.06 7.44 -6.65
C HIS A 181 2.16 8.83 -6.02
N PRO A 182 1.40 9.08 -4.92
CA PRO A 182 1.49 10.34 -4.21
C PRO A 182 2.86 10.48 -3.55
N GLU A 183 3.28 11.72 -3.34
CA GLU A 183 4.45 12.00 -2.50
C GLU A 183 4.22 11.45 -1.09
N LEU A 184 5.25 10.86 -0.50
CA LEU A 184 5.21 10.30 0.86
C LEU A 184 5.29 11.42 1.90
N ASP A 185 4.30 12.32 1.92
CA ASP A 185 4.13 13.28 3.01
C ASP A 185 3.66 12.60 4.31
N ASP A 186 3.61 13.34 5.41
CA ASP A 186 3.16 12.82 6.70
C ASP A 186 1.75 12.23 6.65
N GLY A 187 0.86 12.83 5.85
CA GLY A 187 -0.51 12.36 5.69
C GLY A 187 -0.60 11.02 4.95
N VAL A 188 0.19 10.85 3.91
CA VAL A 188 0.31 9.58 3.16
C VAL A 188 0.97 8.51 4.03
N CYS A 189 2.05 8.83 4.72
CA CYS A 189 2.72 7.91 5.64
C CYS A 189 1.77 7.43 6.75
N LEU A 190 1.03 8.34 7.38
CA LEU A 190 0.03 8.01 8.39
C LEU A 190 -1.08 7.10 7.83
N ALA A 191 -1.59 7.40 6.64
CA ALA A 191 -2.60 6.57 5.98
C ALA A 191 -2.09 5.14 5.72
N LEU A 192 -0.83 4.99 5.28
CA LEU A 192 -0.19 3.69 5.09
C LEU A 192 -0.05 2.91 6.42
N LEU A 193 0.41 3.55 7.50
CA LEU A 193 0.54 2.88 8.81
C LEU A 193 -0.83 2.43 9.35
N ARG A 194 -1.88 3.23 9.17
CA ARG A 194 -3.26 2.84 9.53
C ARG A 194 -3.77 1.71 8.66
N ALA A 195 -3.51 1.74 7.35
CA ALA A 195 -3.87 0.67 6.42
C ALA A 195 -3.17 -0.66 6.75
N ALA A 196 -1.94 -0.60 7.26
CA ALA A 196 -1.22 -1.75 7.83
C ALA A 196 -1.80 -2.25 9.17
N ARG A 197 -2.82 -1.56 9.71
CA ARG A 197 -3.47 -1.87 11.01
C ARG A 197 -2.51 -1.87 12.20
N LEU A 198 -1.55 -0.97 12.18
CA LEU A 198 -0.62 -0.83 13.29
C LEU A 198 -1.31 -0.23 14.53
N PRO A 199 -0.94 -0.67 15.75
CA PRO A 199 -1.41 -0.06 16.97
C PRO A 199 -0.98 1.42 17.06
N GLU A 200 -1.84 2.26 17.63
CA GLU A 200 -1.60 3.70 17.75
C GLU A 200 -0.26 4.04 18.43
N LYS A 201 0.17 3.25 19.41
CA LYS A 201 1.48 3.40 20.05
C LYS A 201 2.66 3.24 19.09
N VAL A 202 2.53 2.38 18.05
CA VAL A 202 3.56 2.19 17.02
C VAL A 202 3.52 3.37 16.04
N ILE A 203 2.33 3.84 15.68
CA ILE A 203 2.15 5.01 14.79
C ILE A 203 2.80 6.25 15.43
N ARG A 204 2.55 6.50 16.75
CA ARG A 204 3.19 7.62 17.45
C ARG A 204 4.71 7.47 17.52
N HIS A 205 5.21 6.24 17.73
CA HIS A 205 6.65 5.99 17.69
C HIS A 205 7.23 6.35 16.32
N CYS A 206 6.61 5.87 15.23
CA CYS A 206 7.04 6.16 13.86
C CYS A 206 7.07 7.68 13.58
N ALA A 207 6.05 8.42 14.04
CA ALA A 207 6.02 9.89 13.91
C ALA A 207 7.18 10.55 14.64
N ALA A 208 7.44 10.16 15.90
CA ALA A 208 8.55 10.70 16.69
C ALA A 208 9.93 10.36 16.07
N VAL A 209 10.07 9.18 15.46
CA VAL A 209 11.29 8.79 14.74
C VAL A 209 11.45 9.63 13.46
N ALA A 210 10.35 9.91 12.73
CA ALA A 210 10.37 10.78 11.57
C ALA A 210 10.82 12.20 11.92
N ASP A 211 10.31 12.76 13.01
CA ASP A 211 10.77 14.07 13.50
C ASP A 211 12.25 14.08 13.83
N ALA A 212 12.72 13.03 14.52
CA ALA A 212 14.14 12.85 14.82
C ALA A 212 15.00 12.78 13.57
N ALA A 213 14.59 11.96 12.60
CA ALA A 213 15.33 11.76 11.36
C ALA A 213 15.39 13.02 10.51
N GLY A 214 14.26 13.76 10.42
CA GLY A 214 14.21 15.03 9.70
C GLY A 214 15.16 16.08 10.29
N GLU A 215 15.20 16.23 11.62
CA GLU A 215 16.12 17.14 12.30
C GLU A 215 17.59 16.76 12.05
N LEU A 216 17.92 15.46 12.17
CA LEU A 216 19.28 14.96 11.92
C LEU A 216 19.71 15.16 10.47
N ALA A 217 18.81 14.87 9.51
CA ALA A 217 19.08 15.04 8.09
C ALA A 217 19.37 16.50 7.73
N LEU A 218 18.57 17.45 8.23
CA LEU A 218 18.79 18.87 8.02
C LEU A 218 20.14 19.34 8.57
N GLN A 219 20.50 18.92 9.79
CA GLN A 219 21.78 19.25 10.38
C GLN A 219 22.96 18.61 9.64
N ALA A 220 22.73 17.43 9.02
CA ALA A 220 23.72 16.75 8.18
C ALA A 220 23.87 17.35 6.78
N GLY A 221 23.04 18.35 6.42
CA GLY A 221 23.01 18.94 5.07
C GLY A 221 22.43 18.00 4.01
N MET A 222 21.60 17.05 4.41
CA MET A 222 20.92 16.09 3.53
C MET A 222 19.50 16.56 3.19
N ASP A 223 18.94 16.03 2.10
CA ASP A 223 17.51 16.18 1.83
C ASP A 223 16.70 15.43 2.90
N ALA A 224 15.99 16.21 3.72
CA ALA A 224 15.26 15.67 4.85
C ALA A 224 13.96 14.95 4.47
N ALA A 225 13.32 15.31 3.35
CA ALA A 225 11.99 14.81 3.00
C ALA A 225 11.99 13.28 2.79
N PRO A 226 12.84 12.67 1.93
CA PRO A 226 12.85 11.21 1.74
C PRO A 226 13.31 10.45 2.99
N ILE A 227 14.25 11.01 3.77
CA ILE A 227 14.74 10.40 5.02
C ILE A 227 13.64 10.39 6.08
N ARG A 228 12.91 11.51 6.23
CA ARG A 228 11.79 11.65 7.14
C ARG A 228 10.67 10.66 6.80
N SER A 229 10.30 10.56 5.52
CA SER A 229 9.26 9.64 5.05
C SER A 229 9.64 8.19 5.29
N ALA A 230 10.88 7.81 4.99
CA ALA A 230 11.39 6.47 5.28
C ALA A 230 11.37 6.17 6.79
N ALA A 231 11.81 7.13 7.62
CA ALA A 231 11.76 7.01 9.06
C ALA A 231 10.32 6.88 9.60
N TYR A 232 9.37 7.58 8.98
CA TYR A 232 7.95 7.43 9.33
C TYR A 232 7.44 6.01 9.04
N LEU A 233 7.94 5.35 8.00
CA LEU A 233 7.49 4.03 7.52
C LEU A 233 8.40 2.88 7.99
N HIS A 234 9.46 3.13 8.78
CA HIS A 234 10.46 2.11 9.11
C HIS A 234 9.88 0.84 9.75
N ASP A 235 8.84 1.00 10.52
CA ASP A 235 8.12 -0.07 11.22
C ASP A 235 6.77 -0.44 10.57
N ILE A 236 6.53 -0.09 9.29
CA ILE A 236 5.25 -0.35 8.58
C ILE A 236 4.81 -1.82 8.65
N ALA A 237 5.75 -2.75 8.70
CA ALA A 237 5.49 -4.17 8.81
C ALA A 237 5.72 -4.72 10.24
N ARG A 238 5.68 -3.89 11.28
CA ARG A 238 6.04 -4.23 12.67
C ARG A 238 5.37 -5.48 13.23
N LEU A 239 4.21 -5.84 12.72
CA LEU A 239 3.45 -7.01 13.14
C LEU A 239 3.79 -8.28 12.34
N GLN A 240 4.73 -8.17 11.39
CA GLN A 240 5.15 -9.28 10.53
C GLN A 240 6.52 -9.82 10.97
N PRO A 241 6.80 -11.12 10.72
CA PRO A 241 8.16 -11.64 10.80
C PRO A 241 9.10 -10.83 9.89
N GLU A 242 10.37 -10.69 10.28
CA GLU A 242 11.39 -9.99 9.51
C GLU A 242 10.89 -8.63 8.98
N HIS A 243 10.26 -7.84 9.88
CA HIS A 243 9.53 -6.64 9.51
C HIS A 243 10.33 -5.60 8.68
N PRO A 244 11.66 -5.43 8.80
CA PRO A 244 12.39 -4.52 7.92
C PRO A 244 12.36 -4.98 6.46
N GLN A 245 12.59 -6.28 6.23
CA GLN A 245 12.59 -6.90 4.91
C GLN A 245 11.16 -6.93 4.33
N THR A 246 10.18 -7.31 5.15
CA THR A 246 8.77 -7.32 4.74
C THR A 246 8.27 -5.91 4.39
N GLY A 247 8.59 -4.91 5.21
CA GLY A 247 8.22 -3.51 4.95
C GLY A 247 8.88 -2.96 3.69
N SER A 248 10.17 -3.27 3.49
CA SER A 248 10.90 -2.93 2.27
C SER A 248 10.22 -3.53 1.02
N ALA A 249 9.90 -4.83 1.05
CA ALA A 249 9.21 -5.49 -0.07
C ALA A 249 7.84 -4.86 -0.37
N TRP A 250 7.09 -4.43 0.65
CA TRP A 250 5.83 -3.72 0.44
C TRP A 250 6.05 -2.37 -0.24
N LEU A 251 7.02 -1.56 0.21
CA LEU A 251 7.30 -0.26 -0.40
C LEU A 251 7.83 -0.40 -1.84
N GLU A 252 8.65 -1.40 -2.13
CA GLU A 252 9.07 -1.72 -3.50
C GLU A 252 7.86 -2.06 -4.39
N ALA A 253 6.95 -2.93 -3.92
CA ALA A 253 5.74 -3.31 -4.64
C ALA A 253 4.80 -2.11 -4.88
N LEU A 254 4.82 -1.13 -3.98
CA LEU A 254 4.07 0.13 -4.09
C LEU A 254 4.76 1.16 -5.00
N GLY A 255 6.01 0.95 -5.38
CA GLY A 255 6.77 1.83 -6.27
C GLY A 255 7.66 2.85 -5.56
N TYR A 256 8.02 2.64 -4.29
CA TYR A 256 8.90 3.50 -3.50
C TYR A 256 10.24 2.81 -3.17
N PRO A 257 11.09 2.48 -4.16
CA PRO A 257 12.31 1.71 -3.94
C PRO A 257 13.34 2.44 -3.05
N GLU A 258 13.39 3.77 -3.11
CA GLU A 258 14.32 4.56 -2.27
C GLU A 258 13.95 4.44 -0.79
N ALA A 259 12.68 4.64 -0.44
CA ALA A 259 12.21 4.45 0.93
C ALA A 259 12.36 2.99 1.39
N ALA A 260 12.11 2.03 0.49
CA ALA A 260 12.29 0.60 0.76
C ALA A 260 13.73 0.26 1.16
N GLU A 261 14.73 0.79 0.46
CA GLU A 261 16.13 0.57 0.78
C GLU A 261 16.50 1.16 2.15
N LEU A 262 16.05 2.37 2.46
CA LEU A 262 16.34 3.01 3.74
C LEU A 262 15.78 2.20 4.93
N ILE A 263 14.52 1.73 4.82
CA ILE A 263 13.93 0.98 5.93
C ILE A 263 14.48 -0.43 6.06
N ARG A 264 14.95 -1.05 4.99
CA ARG A 264 15.54 -2.38 5.03
C ARG A 264 16.75 -2.46 5.96
N ARG A 265 17.52 -1.38 6.05
CA ARG A 265 18.78 -1.30 6.81
C ARG A 265 18.63 -0.71 8.21
N HIS A 266 17.43 -0.28 8.63
CA HIS A 266 17.27 0.49 9.87
C HIS A 266 17.64 -0.25 11.17
N HIS A 267 17.66 -1.58 11.15
CA HIS A 267 18.12 -2.38 12.30
C HIS A 267 19.59 -2.80 12.20
N ASP A 268 20.08 -3.08 11.00
CA ASP A 268 21.33 -3.77 10.78
C ASP A 268 22.31 -2.90 9.96
N HIS A 269 22.31 -1.59 10.22
CA HIS A 269 23.30 -0.65 9.72
C HIS A 269 24.64 -0.89 10.40
N ASP A 270 25.75 -0.97 9.64
CA ASP A 270 27.10 -1.27 10.17
C ASP A 270 27.71 -0.11 10.98
N GLY A 271 27.17 1.10 10.84
CA GLY A 271 27.66 2.30 11.49
C GLY A 271 28.97 2.84 10.92
N ALA A 272 29.37 2.41 9.73
CA ALA A 272 30.62 2.86 9.08
C ALA A 272 30.52 4.30 8.57
N GLU A 273 29.34 4.68 8.05
CA GLU A 273 29.05 6.01 7.52
C GLU A 273 27.74 6.56 8.07
N LEU A 274 27.65 7.88 8.16
CA LEU A 274 26.38 8.56 8.47
C LEU A 274 25.71 8.93 7.14
N ASP A 275 25.18 7.93 6.45
CA ASP A 275 24.35 8.05 5.25
C ASP A 275 22.87 8.21 5.61
N ALA A 276 21.98 8.27 4.61
CA ALA A 276 20.53 8.41 4.84
C ALA A 276 19.96 7.24 5.67
N ALA A 277 20.41 6.00 5.43
CA ALA A 277 19.97 4.84 6.21
C ALA A 277 20.53 4.89 7.64
N GLY A 278 21.77 5.38 7.82
CA GLY A 278 22.36 5.64 9.13
C GLY A 278 21.59 6.69 9.93
N ILE A 279 21.09 7.73 9.28
CA ILE A 279 20.18 8.72 9.94
C ILE A 279 18.89 8.06 10.42
N VAL A 280 18.23 7.26 9.59
CA VAL A 280 17.01 6.52 9.99
C VAL A 280 17.31 5.57 11.15
N CYS A 281 18.40 4.81 11.05
CA CYS A 281 18.84 3.90 12.11
C CYS A 281 19.11 4.64 13.43
N LEU A 282 19.85 5.74 13.39
CA LEU A 282 20.17 6.53 14.59
C LEU A 282 18.89 7.14 15.20
N ALA A 283 18.02 7.70 14.38
CA ALA A 283 16.77 8.30 14.82
C ALA A 283 15.88 7.34 15.61
N ASP A 284 15.73 6.08 15.14
CA ASP A 284 14.99 5.05 15.89
C ASP A 284 15.62 4.77 17.26
N LYS A 285 16.95 4.85 17.38
CA LYS A 285 17.67 4.60 18.65
C LYS A 285 17.64 5.81 19.60
N LEU A 286 17.22 6.96 19.12
CA LEU A 286 17.01 8.18 19.91
C LEU A 286 15.55 8.39 20.33
N VAL A 287 14.68 7.40 20.09
CA VAL A 287 13.26 7.45 20.47
C VAL A 287 12.87 6.20 21.26
N LEU A 288 12.27 6.39 22.44
CA LEU A 288 11.71 5.35 23.28
C LEU A 288 10.20 5.58 23.49
N GLY A 289 9.38 4.70 22.94
CA GLY A 289 7.95 4.97 22.80
C GLY A 289 7.75 6.11 21.78
N ASP A 290 7.21 7.22 22.22
CA ASP A 290 7.00 8.43 21.42
C ASP A 290 7.79 9.66 21.94
N ARG A 291 8.79 9.44 22.80
CA ARG A 291 9.65 10.49 23.37
C ARG A 291 11.12 10.34 22.99
N ARG A 292 11.83 11.45 22.91
CA ARG A 292 13.28 11.46 22.75
C ARG A 292 13.96 10.82 23.97
N CYS A 293 15.01 10.05 23.71
CA CYS A 293 15.84 9.42 24.74
C CYS A 293 17.31 9.35 24.31
N THR A 294 18.20 9.04 25.25
CA THR A 294 19.58 8.72 24.93
C THR A 294 19.70 7.29 24.40
N ILE A 295 20.80 7.01 23.67
CA ILE A 295 21.12 5.64 23.22
C ILE A 295 21.17 4.70 24.42
N LYS A 296 21.75 5.15 25.52
CA LYS A 296 21.83 4.36 26.76
C LYS A 296 20.44 3.96 27.28
N GLU A 297 19.52 4.93 27.44
CA GLU A 297 18.14 4.65 27.89
C GLU A 297 17.41 3.69 26.95
N ARG A 298 17.57 3.86 25.63
CA ARG A 298 16.95 3.02 24.62
C ARG A 298 17.39 1.57 24.71
N PHE A 299 18.69 1.35 24.84
CA PHE A 299 19.27 -0.01 24.92
C PHE A 299 19.06 -0.64 26.30
N ASP A 300 19.15 0.09 27.38
CA ASP A 300 18.85 -0.41 28.73
C ASP A 300 17.39 -0.89 28.81
N ALA A 301 16.44 -0.14 28.25
CA ALA A 301 15.02 -0.53 28.20
C ALA A 301 14.74 -1.76 27.31
N SER A 302 15.58 -2.04 26.31
CA SER A 302 15.43 -3.20 25.44
C SER A 302 16.22 -4.43 25.89
N ALA A 303 17.26 -4.27 26.71
CA ALA A 303 18.09 -5.36 27.21
C ALA A 303 17.29 -6.43 27.96
N ALA A 304 16.30 -6.02 28.76
CA ALA A 304 15.44 -6.93 29.50
C ALA A 304 14.58 -7.87 28.62
N LYS A 305 14.46 -7.58 27.32
CA LYS A 305 13.72 -8.40 26.35
C LYS A 305 14.59 -9.50 25.71
N CYS A 306 15.92 -9.42 25.84
CA CYS A 306 16.86 -10.38 25.29
C CYS A 306 16.95 -11.60 26.21
N ARG A 307 16.34 -12.71 25.78
CA ARG A 307 16.24 -13.95 26.57
C ARG A 307 17.34 -14.96 26.26
N THR A 308 17.82 -14.99 24.99
CA THR A 308 18.87 -15.92 24.55
C THR A 308 20.24 -15.26 24.41
N PRO A 309 21.35 -16.01 24.44
CA PRO A 309 22.69 -15.49 24.19
C PRO A 309 22.80 -14.77 22.85
N GLU A 310 22.23 -15.35 21.78
CA GLU A 310 22.25 -14.82 20.42
C GLU A 310 21.52 -13.46 20.36
N GLN A 311 20.36 -13.35 21.05
CA GLN A 311 19.64 -12.07 21.12
C GLN A 311 20.47 -10.98 21.83
N ARG A 312 21.24 -11.35 22.87
CA ARG A 312 22.12 -10.41 23.59
C ARG A 312 23.29 -9.97 22.71
N GLU A 313 23.87 -10.89 21.93
CA GLU A 313 24.93 -10.58 21.00
C GLU A 313 24.47 -9.60 19.90
N ILE A 314 23.34 -9.92 19.25
CA ILE A 314 22.72 -9.02 18.25
C ILE A 314 22.40 -7.64 18.87
N HIS A 315 21.86 -7.61 20.08
CA HIS A 315 21.55 -6.37 20.79
C HIS A 315 22.83 -5.56 21.07
N ALA A 316 23.93 -6.21 21.46
CA ALA A 316 25.21 -5.55 21.70
C ALA A 316 25.79 -4.96 20.40
N LEU A 317 25.75 -5.72 19.29
CA LEU A 317 26.20 -5.25 17.98
C LEU A 317 25.41 -4.03 17.49
N ARG A 318 24.08 -4.06 17.67
CA ARG A 318 23.20 -2.92 17.31
C ARG A 318 23.48 -1.69 18.17
N ARG A 319 23.80 -1.88 19.45
CA ARG A 319 24.20 -0.78 20.34
C ARG A 319 25.50 -0.17 19.88
N GLU A 320 26.50 -0.98 19.59
CA GLU A 320 27.81 -0.51 19.11
C GLU A 320 27.70 0.26 17.79
N SER A 321 26.86 -0.24 16.85
CA SER A 321 26.57 0.47 15.61
C SER A 321 25.92 1.84 15.88
N ALA A 322 24.91 1.90 16.74
CA ALA A 322 24.25 3.16 17.10
C ALA A 322 25.23 4.16 17.74
N GLU A 323 26.10 3.69 18.63
CA GLU A 323 27.15 4.53 19.26
C GLU A 323 28.20 5.01 18.23
N ARG A 324 28.50 4.21 17.19
CA ARG A 324 29.37 4.65 16.07
C ARG A 324 28.70 5.75 15.26
N LEU A 325 27.42 5.58 14.88
CA LEU A 325 26.64 6.60 14.16
C LEU A 325 26.56 7.90 14.95
N ALA A 326 26.33 7.82 16.27
CA ALA A 326 26.31 8.97 17.16
C ALA A 326 27.63 9.75 17.15
N ARG A 327 28.77 9.04 17.29
CA ARG A 327 30.10 9.65 17.19
C ARG A 327 30.36 10.31 15.82
N LEU A 328 29.85 9.73 14.73
CA LEU A 328 29.93 10.33 13.40
C LEU A 328 29.09 11.61 13.30
N ALA A 329 27.89 11.61 13.90
CA ALA A 329 27.05 12.79 13.97
C ALA A 329 27.73 13.91 14.75
N GLU A 330 28.27 13.63 15.95
CA GLU A 330 29.04 14.59 16.75
C GLU A 330 30.22 15.20 16.00
N LYS A 331 31.00 14.37 15.30
CA LYS A 331 32.13 14.84 14.46
C LYS A 331 31.71 15.81 13.35
N ARG A 332 30.45 15.72 12.89
CA ARG A 332 29.84 16.62 11.91
C ARG A 332 29.14 17.81 12.56
N GLY A 333 29.21 17.95 13.90
CA GLY A 333 28.56 19.04 14.66
C GLY A 333 27.04 18.88 14.79
N ILE A 334 26.51 17.69 14.52
CA ILE A 334 25.08 17.39 14.62
C ILE A 334 24.72 17.21 16.10
N ARG A 335 23.72 17.95 16.58
CA ARG A 335 23.21 17.86 17.95
C ARG A 335 21.96 16.99 17.97
N TYR A 336 21.98 15.92 18.73
CA TYR A 336 20.86 14.98 18.85
C TYR A 336 20.43 14.69 20.30
N GLU A 337 21.26 15.06 21.30
CA GLU A 337 20.88 14.94 22.70
C GLU A 337 19.94 16.07 23.13
N LYS A 338 18.97 15.74 24.03
CA LYS A 338 18.20 16.77 24.72
C LYS A 338 19.20 17.69 25.45
N THR A 339 19.24 18.95 25.06
CA THR A 339 19.69 20.00 26.00
C THR A 339 18.71 19.98 27.18
N SER A 340 19.26 19.64 28.37
CA SER A 340 18.58 19.54 29.66
C SER A 340 17.73 20.80 29.91
#